data_a4d858dbba9e72ed2615f8e302cb5dd7
#
_entry.id   a4d858dbba9e72ed2615f8e302cb5dd7
#
_cell.length_a   1.000
_cell.length_b   1.000
_cell.length_c   1.000
_cell.angle_alpha   90.00
_cell.angle_beta   90.00
_cell.angle_gamma   90.00
#
_symmetry.space_group_name_H-M   'P 1'
#
loop_
_entity.id
_entity.type
_entity.pdbx_description
1 polymer ?
#
loop_
_entity_poly.entity_id
_entity_poly.type
_entity_poly.pdbx_seq_one_letter_code
_entity_poly.pdbx_strand_id
1 'polypeptide(L)'
;MKTYHHILTIAGSDSCGGAGIEADIKTISALGCYASVAITAVTAQNTLGVRSICKVTPGVVADQIAAVMDDLHPQAIKVGRVNNAETIRAIATTLCRYPLPAMIIDPVMVSTSGSRLMEPDALSLFQATLLPLSTLLTPNIPEAELLVGRPIHGLEDMKAAARQILQMGPKAVLVKGGHGQGREKTDLLLIDGSFHTFSSATVSTRTTHGTGCTLSSANASFVARGQGICE
;
A
#
# COMPACT_ATOMS: atom_id res chain seq x y z
N MET A 1 15.11 27.31 9.03
CA MET A 1 15.54 26.01 8.53
C MET A 1 14.33 25.36 7.85
N LYS A 2 14.46 24.81 6.64
CA LYS A 2 13.31 24.16 5.96
C LYS A 2 13.09 22.79 6.59
N THR A 3 11.93 22.55 7.19
CA THR A 3 11.52 21.24 7.72
C THR A 3 10.73 20.50 6.66
N TYR A 4 10.99 19.21 6.50
CA TYR A 4 10.26 18.33 5.59
C TYR A 4 9.34 17.42 6.38
N HIS A 5 8.14 17.16 5.86
CA HIS A 5 7.31 16.08 6.36
C HIS A 5 7.96 14.74 6.04
N HIS A 6 7.99 13.84 7.00
CA HIS A 6 8.74 12.61 6.94
C HIS A 6 7.80 11.42 6.82
N ILE A 7 8.08 10.54 5.87
CA ILE A 7 7.33 9.31 5.62
C ILE A 7 8.27 8.11 5.69
N LEU A 8 7.89 7.09 6.45
CA LEU A 8 8.53 5.79 6.41
C LEU A 8 7.82 4.91 5.38
N THR A 9 8.54 4.42 4.36
CA THR A 9 8.02 3.37 3.48
C THR A 9 8.59 2.01 3.85
N ILE A 10 7.71 1.00 3.96
CA ILE A 10 8.03 -0.40 4.27
C ILE A 10 7.64 -1.24 3.06
N ALA A 11 8.59 -1.62 2.23
CA ALA A 11 8.32 -2.35 0.99
C ALA A 11 9.55 -3.08 0.46
N GLY A 12 9.37 -3.85 -0.60
CA GLY A 12 10.49 -4.43 -1.36
C GLY A 12 11.13 -3.42 -2.30
N SER A 13 12.39 -3.66 -2.65
CA SER A 13 13.15 -2.91 -3.66
C SER A 13 12.85 -3.45 -5.06
N ASP A 14 12.74 -2.58 -6.04
CA ASP A 14 12.61 -2.88 -7.47
C ASP A 14 13.81 -2.33 -8.25
N SER A 15 14.68 -3.23 -8.73
CA SER A 15 15.92 -2.83 -9.43
C SER A 15 15.70 -2.02 -10.71
N CYS A 16 14.51 -2.06 -11.32
CA CYS A 16 14.19 -1.17 -12.45
C CYS A 16 13.70 0.22 -12.01
N GLY A 17 13.43 0.40 -10.71
CA GLY A 17 13.08 1.70 -10.14
C GLY A 17 11.67 2.17 -10.42
N GLY A 18 10.79 1.30 -10.94
CA GLY A 18 9.42 1.64 -11.32
C GLY A 18 8.38 1.39 -10.23
N ALA A 19 8.66 0.51 -9.28
CA ALA A 19 7.78 0.13 -8.18
C ALA A 19 8.54 0.07 -6.85
N GLY A 20 7.92 -0.48 -5.81
CA GLY A 20 8.54 -0.67 -4.51
C GLY A 20 9.06 0.62 -3.88
N ILE A 21 10.09 0.49 -3.06
CA ILE A 21 10.69 1.65 -2.35
C ILE A 21 11.22 2.72 -3.32
N GLU A 22 11.65 2.36 -4.51
CA GLU A 22 12.20 3.28 -5.51
C GLU A 22 11.09 4.21 -6.06
N ALA A 23 9.91 3.68 -6.34
CA ALA A 23 8.74 4.48 -6.70
C ALA A 23 8.27 5.34 -5.53
N ASP A 24 8.28 4.78 -4.33
CA ASP A 24 7.88 5.47 -3.10
C ASP A 24 8.79 6.67 -2.84
N ILE A 25 10.12 6.48 -2.82
CA ILE A 25 11.10 7.55 -2.62
C ILE A 25 10.92 8.66 -3.66
N LYS A 26 10.80 8.30 -4.94
CA LYS A 26 10.61 9.28 -6.04
C LYS A 26 9.34 10.09 -5.83
N THR A 27 8.23 9.43 -5.51
CA THR A 27 6.93 10.08 -5.30
C THR A 27 6.95 11.00 -4.08
N ILE A 28 7.42 10.49 -2.94
CA ILE A 28 7.52 11.25 -1.69
C ILE A 28 8.42 12.48 -1.88
N SER A 29 9.57 12.31 -2.53
CA SER A 29 10.51 13.41 -2.80
C SER A 29 9.93 14.43 -3.79
N ALA A 30 9.26 13.99 -4.85
CA ALA A 30 8.61 14.87 -5.82
C ALA A 30 7.50 15.72 -5.18
N LEU A 31 6.84 15.21 -4.15
CA LEU A 31 5.82 15.92 -3.38
C LEU A 31 6.42 16.78 -2.24
N GLY A 32 7.74 16.95 -2.19
CA GLY A 32 8.41 17.82 -1.24
C GLY A 32 8.50 17.27 0.18
N CYS A 33 8.41 15.96 0.33
CA CYS A 33 8.56 15.25 1.59
C CYS A 33 9.90 14.51 1.67
N TYR A 34 10.26 14.00 2.85
CA TYR A 34 11.45 13.18 3.08
C TYR A 34 11.04 11.72 3.25
N ALA A 35 11.69 10.81 2.54
CA ALA A 35 11.45 9.37 2.61
C ALA A 35 12.54 8.66 3.39
N SER A 36 12.16 7.90 4.41
CA SER A 36 12.99 6.82 4.98
C SER A 36 12.42 5.46 4.57
N VAL A 37 13.22 4.41 4.65
CA VAL A 37 12.86 3.11 4.12
C VAL A 37 13.14 1.99 5.11
N ALA A 38 12.26 0.97 5.09
CA ALA A 38 12.52 -0.35 5.64
C ALA A 38 12.33 -1.37 4.53
N ILE A 39 13.42 -2.00 4.09
CA ILE A 39 13.43 -2.91 2.95
C ILE A 39 13.03 -4.31 3.41
N THR A 40 11.98 -4.87 2.79
CA THR A 40 11.49 -6.22 3.10
C THR A 40 12.08 -7.30 2.21
N ALA A 41 12.47 -6.95 0.99
CA ALA A 41 13.15 -7.82 0.03
C ALA A 41 13.90 -6.99 -1.01
N VAL A 42 14.97 -7.55 -1.54
CA VAL A 42 15.67 -7.00 -2.72
C VAL A 42 15.34 -7.87 -3.92
N THR A 43 14.87 -7.27 -5.02
CA THR A 43 14.51 -8.01 -6.23
C THR A 43 15.44 -7.69 -7.39
N ALA A 44 15.78 -8.70 -8.19
CA ALA A 44 16.27 -8.52 -9.52
C ALA A 44 15.07 -8.53 -10.47
N GLN A 45 14.57 -7.36 -10.80
CA GLN A 45 13.30 -7.16 -11.50
C GLN A 45 13.46 -6.12 -12.62
N ASN A 46 12.65 -6.28 -13.66
CA ASN A 46 12.48 -5.28 -14.73
C ASN A 46 11.00 -5.24 -15.16
N THR A 47 10.68 -4.47 -16.20
CA THR A 47 9.31 -4.34 -16.73
C THR A 47 8.74 -5.64 -17.34
N LEU A 48 9.58 -6.66 -17.56
CA LEU A 48 9.18 -7.97 -18.09
C LEU A 48 8.90 -8.99 -16.99
N GLY A 49 9.40 -8.76 -15.75
CA GLY A 49 9.16 -9.66 -14.62
C GLY A 49 10.28 -9.68 -13.58
N VAL A 50 10.08 -10.54 -12.59
CA VAL A 50 11.01 -10.78 -11.49
C VAL A 50 11.89 -11.98 -11.80
N ARG A 51 13.23 -11.82 -11.78
CA ARG A 51 14.21 -12.90 -12.00
C ARG A 51 14.59 -13.60 -10.71
N SER A 52 14.80 -12.83 -9.64
CA SER A 52 15.16 -13.37 -8.33
C SER A 52 14.73 -12.43 -7.20
N ILE A 53 14.56 -12.99 -6.02
CA ILE A 53 14.17 -12.29 -4.80
C ILE A 53 15.08 -12.73 -3.66
N CYS A 54 15.73 -11.76 -3.01
CA CYS A 54 16.44 -11.96 -1.75
C CYS A 54 15.57 -11.36 -0.64
N LYS A 55 15.01 -12.20 0.24
CA LYS A 55 14.22 -11.75 1.39
C LYS A 55 15.15 -11.15 2.44
N VAL A 56 14.81 -10.00 3.00
CA VAL A 56 15.44 -9.47 4.20
C VAL A 56 14.86 -10.22 5.40
N THR A 57 15.71 -10.59 6.36
CA THR A 57 15.25 -11.33 7.54
C THR A 57 14.28 -10.49 8.37
N PRO A 58 13.25 -11.09 8.98
CA PRO A 58 12.24 -10.37 9.77
C PRO A 58 12.88 -9.52 10.88
N GLY A 59 13.96 -9.99 11.50
CA GLY A 59 14.69 -9.22 12.52
C GLY A 59 15.29 -7.94 11.96
N VAL A 60 15.96 -8.00 10.80
CA VAL A 60 16.52 -6.80 10.15
C VAL A 60 15.42 -5.84 9.70
N VAL A 61 14.27 -6.35 9.24
CA VAL A 61 13.11 -5.48 8.93
C VAL A 61 12.62 -4.75 10.18
N ALA A 62 12.50 -5.45 11.31
CA ALA A 62 12.13 -4.85 12.59
C ALA A 62 13.14 -3.78 13.03
N ASP A 63 14.43 -4.05 12.91
CA ASP A 63 15.50 -3.13 13.29
C ASP A 63 15.52 -1.86 12.42
N GLN A 64 15.26 -1.98 11.11
CA GLN A 64 15.13 -0.83 10.21
C GLN A 64 13.95 0.07 10.63
N ILE A 65 12.80 -0.54 10.95
CA ILE A 65 11.60 0.20 11.40
C ILE A 65 11.91 0.91 12.72
N ALA A 66 12.48 0.18 13.70
CA ALA A 66 12.81 0.75 15.00
C ALA A 66 13.80 1.92 14.88
N ALA A 67 14.86 1.77 14.11
CA ALA A 67 15.85 2.83 13.90
C ALA A 67 15.23 4.13 13.35
N VAL A 68 14.27 4.00 12.44
CA VAL A 68 13.56 5.17 11.88
C VAL A 68 12.56 5.75 12.89
N MET A 69 11.79 4.90 13.56
CA MET A 69 10.77 5.34 14.50
C MET A 69 11.36 6.01 15.73
N ASP A 70 12.52 5.53 16.22
CA ASP A 70 13.20 6.06 17.40
C ASP A 70 13.81 7.44 17.19
N ASP A 71 14.28 7.74 15.97
CA ASP A 71 15.03 8.98 15.66
C ASP A 71 14.21 9.98 14.84
N LEU A 72 13.59 9.53 13.74
CA LEU A 72 13.05 10.43 12.72
C LEU A 72 11.55 10.75 12.90
N HIS A 73 10.82 10.00 13.71
CA HIS A 73 9.41 10.21 14.06
C HIS A 73 8.53 10.55 12.84
N PRO A 74 8.34 9.64 11.88
CA PRO A 74 7.60 9.90 10.65
C PRO A 74 6.15 10.32 10.92
N GLN A 75 5.61 11.25 10.11
CA GLN A 75 4.23 11.72 10.19
C GLN A 75 3.25 10.82 9.45
N ALA A 76 3.76 9.94 8.57
CA ALA A 76 2.98 8.87 7.95
C ALA A 76 3.86 7.65 7.70
N ILE A 77 3.21 6.49 7.62
CA ILE A 77 3.85 5.23 7.22
C ILE A 77 3.13 4.72 5.97
N LYS A 78 3.90 4.35 4.94
CA LYS A 78 3.37 3.61 3.79
C LYS A 78 3.84 2.17 3.88
N VAL A 79 2.92 1.21 3.83
CA VAL A 79 3.25 -0.21 3.71
C VAL A 79 2.89 -0.67 2.31
N GLY A 80 3.87 -1.20 1.60
CA GLY A 80 3.67 -1.80 0.27
C GLY A 80 3.70 -3.32 0.34
N ARG A 81 4.39 -3.94 -0.61
CA ARG A 81 4.48 -5.40 -0.72
C ARG A 81 5.15 -6.05 0.48
N VAL A 82 4.38 -6.85 1.22
CA VAL A 82 4.85 -7.75 2.29
C VAL A 82 4.20 -9.12 2.08
N ASN A 83 4.97 -10.16 1.80
CA ASN A 83 4.44 -11.39 1.23
C ASN A 83 4.46 -12.60 2.17
N ASN A 84 5.24 -12.60 3.25
CA ASN A 84 5.36 -13.73 4.15
C ASN A 84 4.91 -13.40 5.58
N ALA A 85 4.39 -14.39 6.26
CA ALA A 85 3.81 -14.24 7.60
C ALA A 85 4.82 -13.76 8.64
N GLU A 86 6.07 -14.18 8.57
CA GLU A 86 7.10 -13.80 9.53
C GLU A 86 7.42 -12.31 9.45
N THR A 87 7.56 -11.78 8.23
CA THR A 87 7.80 -10.33 8.02
C THR A 87 6.57 -9.51 8.42
N ILE A 88 5.35 -9.96 8.09
CA ILE A 88 4.11 -9.31 8.53
C ILE A 88 4.06 -9.22 10.06
N ARG A 89 4.36 -10.32 10.75
CA ARG A 89 4.40 -10.35 12.22
C ARG A 89 5.46 -9.40 12.77
N ALA A 90 6.67 -9.39 12.20
CA ALA A 90 7.74 -8.51 12.63
C ALA A 90 7.36 -7.03 12.48
N ILE A 91 6.78 -6.64 11.34
CA ILE A 91 6.30 -5.28 11.10
C ILE A 91 5.23 -4.90 12.13
N ALA A 92 4.17 -5.70 12.25
CA ALA A 92 3.06 -5.41 13.16
C ALA A 92 3.52 -5.30 14.61
N THR A 93 4.31 -6.28 15.10
CA THR A 93 4.84 -6.30 16.48
C THR A 93 5.74 -5.11 16.75
N THR A 94 6.57 -4.70 15.77
CA THR A 94 7.46 -3.55 15.95
C THR A 94 6.68 -2.25 15.99
N LEU A 95 5.76 -2.06 15.03
CA LEU A 95 4.95 -0.85 14.96
C LEU A 95 4.06 -0.66 16.18
N CYS A 96 3.50 -1.73 16.77
CA CYS A 96 2.68 -1.65 17.98
C CYS A 96 3.42 -1.13 19.23
N ARG A 97 4.75 -0.97 19.18
CA ARG A 97 5.53 -0.38 20.29
C ARG A 97 5.52 1.15 20.28
N TYR A 98 5.01 1.76 19.22
CA TYR A 98 5.07 3.20 18.98
C TYR A 98 3.68 3.81 18.89
N PRO A 99 3.50 5.10 19.23
CA PRO A 99 2.33 5.85 18.83
C PRO A 99 2.32 5.94 17.30
N LEU A 100 1.35 5.26 16.66
CA LEU A 100 1.32 5.16 15.20
C LEU A 100 0.83 6.45 14.56
N PRO A 101 1.57 7.02 13.59
CA PRO A 101 1.05 8.03 12.69
C PRO A 101 0.03 7.42 11.71
N ALA A 102 -0.48 8.23 10.79
CA ALA A 102 -1.34 7.71 9.73
C ALA A 102 -0.61 6.62 8.92
N MET A 103 -1.30 5.48 8.71
CA MET A 103 -0.74 4.35 7.98
C MET A 103 -1.53 4.09 6.70
N ILE A 104 -0.87 4.21 5.55
CA ILE A 104 -1.41 3.93 4.23
C ILE A 104 -0.87 2.57 3.77
N ILE A 105 -1.78 1.61 3.52
CA ILE A 105 -1.42 0.26 3.11
C ILE A 105 -1.87 0.00 1.68
N ASP A 106 -0.91 -0.30 0.79
CA ASP A 106 -1.18 -0.84 -0.54
C ASP A 106 -0.99 -2.36 -0.48
N PRO A 107 -2.09 -3.14 -0.47
CA PRO A 107 -2.03 -4.57 -0.17
C PRO A 107 -1.64 -5.37 -1.41
N VAL A 108 -0.40 -5.26 -1.86
CA VAL A 108 0.11 -5.90 -3.07
C VAL A 108 0.08 -7.43 -2.93
N MET A 109 -1.08 -8.04 -3.22
CA MET A 109 -1.35 -9.48 -3.04
C MET A 109 -1.36 -10.25 -4.35
N VAL A 110 -1.57 -9.56 -5.47
CA VAL A 110 -1.68 -10.15 -6.81
C VAL A 110 -0.73 -9.43 -7.75
N SER A 111 -0.01 -10.18 -8.59
CA SER A 111 0.85 -9.60 -9.62
C SER A 111 0.00 -9.00 -10.75
N THR A 112 0.61 -8.14 -11.57
CA THR A 112 -0.02 -7.61 -12.79
C THR A 112 -0.45 -8.72 -13.76
N SER A 113 0.20 -9.89 -13.69
CA SER A 113 -0.15 -11.09 -14.47
C SER A 113 -1.26 -11.95 -13.82
N GLY A 114 -1.84 -11.52 -12.69
CA GLY A 114 -2.89 -12.25 -11.98
C GLY A 114 -2.41 -13.35 -11.03
N SER A 115 -1.10 -13.57 -10.91
CA SER A 115 -0.56 -14.59 -10.00
C SER A 115 -0.65 -14.13 -8.54
N ARG A 116 -1.12 -15.02 -7.67
CA ARG A 116 -1.15 -14.76 -6.23
C ARG A 116 0.27 -14.64 -5.68
N LEU A 117 0.55 -13.53 -5.00
CA LEU A 117 1.86 -13.21 -4.45
C LEU A 117 1.94 -13.47 -2.94
N MET A 118 0.80 -13.54 -2.26
CA MET A 118 0.72 -13.73 -0.81
C MET A 118 0.19 -15.13 -0.52
N GLU A 119 0.86 -15.85 0.37
CA GLU A 119 0.43 -17.18 0.83
C GLU A 119 -0.82 -17.09 1.73
N PRO A 120 -1.67 -18.14 1.83
CA PRO A 120 -2.92 -18.07 2.59
C PRO A 120 -2.75 -17.72 4.07
N ASP A 121 -1.72 -18.26 4.73
CA ASP A 121 -1.38 -17.98 6.12
C ASP A 121 -0.90 -16.53 6.31
N ALA A 122 -0.12 -16.02 5.36
CA ALA A 122 0.30 -14.62 5.33
C ALA A 122 -0.90 -13.68 5.16
N LEU A 123 -1.88 -14.03 4.31
CA LEU A 123 -3.09 -13.25 4.13
C LEU A 123 -3.91 -13.16 5.43
N SER A 124 -4.13 -14.30 6.08
CA SER A 124 -4.87 -14.34 7.36
C SER A 124 -4.18 -13.50 8.43
N LEU A 125 -2.86 -13.58 8.52
CA LEU A 125 -2.09 -12.78 9.46
C LEU A 125 -2.13 -11.28 9.11
N PHE A 126 -2.02 -10.93 7.82
CA PHE A 126 -2.16 -9.56 7.33
C PHE A 126 -3.51 -8.95 7.74
N GLN A 127 -4.60 -9.69 7.51
CA GLN A 127 -5.95 -9.27 7.89
C GLN A 127 -6.09 -9.09 9.40
N ALA A 128 -5.48 -9.98 10.20
CA ALA A 128 -5.59 -9.92 11.64
C ALA A 128 -4.71 -8.85 12.30
N THR A 129 -3.61 -8.44 11.67
CA THR A 129 -2.60 -7.61 12.34
C THR A 129 -2.35 -6.25 11.69
N LEU A 130 -2.21 -6.18 10.36
CA LEU A 130 -1.88 -4.92 9.66
C LEU A 130 -3.13 -4.14 9.23
N LEU A 131 -4.20 -4.83 8.79
CA LEU A 131 -5.43 -4.14 8.41
C LEU A 131 -5.99 -3.25 9.52
N PRO A 132 -6.10 -3.71 10.79
CA PRO A 132 -6.61 -2.87 11.88
C PRO A 132 -5.76 -1.63 12.18
N LEU A 133 -4.50 -1.61 11.76
CA LEU A 133 -3.61 -0.47 11.93
C LEU A 133 -3.74 0.55 10.79
N SER A 134 -4.42 0.19 9.70
CA SER A 134 -4.50 1.02 8.49
C SER A 134 -5.42 2.23 8.67
N THR A 135 -4.90 3.41 8.37
CA THR A 135 -5.71 4.63 8.22
C THR A 135 -6.41 4.63 6.84
N LEU A 136 -5.71 4.19 5.80
CA LEU A 136 -6.25 4.03 4.46
C LEU A 136 -5.70 2.75 3.84
N LEU A 137 -6.59 1.85 3.43
CA LEU A 137 -6.25 0.68 2.62
C LEU A 137 -6.60 0.96 1.16
N THR A 138 -5.68 0.65 0.22
CA THR A 138 -5.85 0.98 -1.21
C THR A 138 -5.85 -0.26 -2.12
N PRO A 139 -6.76 -1.24 -1.97
CA PRO A 139 -6.80 -2.41 -2.82
C PRO A 139 -7.26 -2.08 -4.24
N ASN A 140 -6.70 -2.75 -5.24
CA ASN A 140 -7.31 -2.86 -6.56
C ASN A 140 -8.44 -3.90 -6.55
N ILE A 141 -9.21 -4.01 -7.65
CA ILE A 141 -10.36 -4.96 -7.73
C ILE A 141 -9.92 -6.40 -7.41
N PRO A 142 -8.88 -7.00 -8.04
CA PRO A 142 -8.43 -8.35 -7.70
C PRO A 142 -8.01 -8.53 -6.23
N GLU A 143 -7.40 -7.53 -5.63
CA GLU A 143 -7.02 -7.55 -4.21
C GLU A 143 -8.25 -7.45 -3.30
N ALA A 144 -9.22 -6.60 -3.66
CA ALA A 144 -10.48 -6.50 -2.94
C ALA A 144 -11.27 -7.81 -3.03
N GLU A 145 -11.35 -8.45 -4.21
CA GLU A 145 -11.96 -9.77 -4.39
C GLU A 145 -11.32 -10.83 -3.50
N LEU A 146 -9.99 -10.82 -3.40
CA LEU A 146 -9.25 -11.75 -2.53
C LEU A 146 -9.58 -11.51 -1.06
N LEU A 147 -9.71 -10.25 -0.63
CA LEU A 147 -10.05 -9.89 0.75
C LEU A 147 -11.48 -10.31 1.12
N VAL A 148 -12.45 -10.10 0.21
CA VAL A 148 -13.87 -10.37 0.49
C VAL A 148 -14.32 -11.76 0.09
N GLY A 149 -13.51 -12.52 -0.66
CA GLY A 149 -13.77 -13.90 -1.08
C GLY A 149 -14.86 -14.02 -2.16
N ARG A 150 -15.16 -12.97 -2.91
CA ARG A 150 -16.16 -12.95 -3.99
C ARG A 150 -15.80 -12.00 -5.12
N PRO A 151 -16.29 -12.24 -6.36
CA PRO A 151 -16.04 -11.36 -7.49
C PRO A 151 -16.70 -9.98 -7.34
N ILE A 152 -16.14 -8.98 -8.03
CA ILE A 152 -16.57 -7.58 -8.05
C ILE A 152 -16.78 -7.16 -9.52
N HIS A 153 -18.02 -6.97 -9.93
CA HIS A 153 -18.40 -6.69 -11.33
C HIS A 153 -18.81 -5.25 -11.62
N GLY A 154 -18.89 -4.38 -10.62
CA GLY A 154 -19.30 -3.00 -10.82
C GLY A 154 -19.33 -2.18 -9.52
N LEU A 155 -19.84 -0.96 -9.62
CA LEU A 155 -19.80 0.01 -8.54
C LEU A 155 -20.51 -0.47 -7.26
N GLU A 156 -21.67 -1.13 -7.39
CA GLU A 156 -22.42 -1.63 -6.22
C GLU A 156 -21.65 -2.78 -5.52
N ASP A 157 -20.97 -3.66 -6.28
CA ASP A 157 -20.11 -4.68 -5.70
C ASP A 157 -18.89 -4.04 -5.04
N MET A 158 -18.30 -2.97 -5.63
CA MET A 158 -17.21 -2.22 -5.01
C MET A 158 -17.65 -1.60 -3.68
N LYS A 159 -18.86 -1.01 -3.62
CA LYS A 159 -19.41 -0.45 -2.37
C LYS A 159 -19.61 -1.53 -1.31
N ALA A 160 -20.15 -2.68 -1.69
CA ALA A 160 -20.35 -3.81 -0.79
C ALA A 160 -19.00 -4.38 -0.30
N ALA A 161 -18.01 -4.51 -1.18
CA ALA A 161 -16.67 -4.94 -0.83
C ALA A 161 -15.98 -3.95 0.11
N ALA A 162 -16.04 -2.64 -0.18
CA ALA A 162 -15.47 -1.61 0.67
C ALA A 162 -16.05 -1.65 2.10
N ARG A 163 -17.38 -1.84 2.24
CA ARG A 163 -18.02 -2.00 3.57
C ARG A 163 -17.51 -3.24 4.31
N GLN A 164 -17.38 -4.37 3.61
CA GLN A 164 -16.88 -5.61 4.20
C GLN A 164 -15.41 -5.47 4.63
N ILE A 165 -14.57 -4.85 3.79
CA ILE A 165 -13.17 -4.60 4.11
C ILE A 165 -13.04 -3.61 5.29
N LEU A 166 -13.88 -2.57 5.34
CA LEU A 166 -13.87 -1.62 6.45
C LEU A 166 -14.15 -2.32 7.81
N GLN A 167 -14.99 -3.36 7.82
CA GLN A 167 -15.26 -4.17 9.02
C GLN A 167 -14.04 -5.01 9.47
N MET A 168 -13.02 -5.18 8.62
CA MET A 168 -11.76 -5.85 8.98
C MET A 168 -10.79 -4.93 9.71
N GLY A 169 -11.13 -3.64 9.92
CA GLY A 169 -10.43 -2.72 10.80
C GLY A 169 -9.80 -1.46 10.21
N PRO A 170 -9.57 -1.30 8.90
CA PRO A 170 -9.06 -0.04 8.37
C PRO A 170 -10.06 1.11 8.61
N LYS A 171 -9.55 2.35 8.76
CA LYS A 171 -10.41 3.53 8.97
C LYS A 171 -11.05 4.02 7.67
N ALA A 172 -10.39 3.81 6.53
CA ALA A 172 -10.90 4.13 5.21
C ALA A 172 -10.44 3.09 4.19
N VAL A 173 -11.20 2.92 3.11
CA VAL A 173 -10.91 1.96 2.03
C VAL A 173 -11.08 2.64 0.68
N LEU A 174 -10.00 2.68 -0.13
CA LEU A 174 -10.01 3.14 -1.51
C LEU A 174 -9.91 1.93 -2.45
N VAL A 175 -11.02 1.46 -2.99
CA VAL A 175 -11.03 0.41 -4.01
C VAL A 175 -10.69 1.01 -5.36
N LYS A 176 -9.53 0.64 -5.93
CA LYS A 176 -9.02 1.15 -7.20
C LYS A 176 -9.68 0.43 -8.38
N GLY A 177 -10.43 1.16 -9.21
CA GLY A 177 -11.16 0.63 -10.36
C GLY A 177 -10.35 0.46 -11.65
N GLY A 178 -9.04 0.65 -11.59
CA GLY A 178 -8.14 0.62 -12.77
C GLY A 178 -8.19 -0.64 -13.64
N HIS A 179 -8.71 -1.77 -13.12
CA HIS A 179 -8.88 -3.04 -13.84
C HIS A 179 -10.28 -3.18 -14.49
N GLY A 180 -11.20 -2.22 -14.32
CA GLY A 180 -12.52 -2.24 -14.96
C GLY A 180 -12.42 -2.15 -16.49
N GLN A 181 -13.40 -2.73 -17.18
CA GLN A 181 -13.56 -2.59 -18.64
C GLN A 181 -14.38 -1.34 -18.94
N GLY A 182 -13.85 -0.40 -19.72
CA GLY A 182 -14.59 0.80 -20.09
C GLY A 182 -13.68 1.98 -20.46
N ARG A 183 -14.35 3.08 -20.93
CA ARG A 183 -13.67 4.34 -21.28
C ARG A 183 -13.32 5.18 -20.06
N GLU A 184 -13.93 4.88 -18.93
CA GLU A 184 -13.66 5.54 -17.65
C GLU A 184 -13.19 4.50 -16.62
N LYS A 185 -12.30 4.94 -15.74
CA LYS A 185 -11.86 4.22 -14.55
C LYS A 185 -12.43 4.96 -13.35
N THR A 186 -13.06 4.22 -12.45
CA THR A 186 -13.68 4.79 -11.24
C THR A 186 -13.06 4.16 -10.02
N ASP A 187 -12.43 4.96 -9.18
CA ASP A 187 -11.99 4.59 -7.85
C ASP A 187 -13.10 4.93 -6.84
N LEU A 188 -13.27 4.10 -5.83
CA LEU A 188 -14.30 4.25 -4.80
C LEU A 188 -13.66 4.35 -3.43
N LEU A 189 -13.78 5.49 -2.77
CA LEU A 189 -13.38 5.70 -1.38
C LEU A 189 -14.59 5.55 -0.46
N LEU A 190 -14.44 4.74 0.58
CA LEU A 190 -15.34 4.69 1.73
C LEU A 190 -14.61 5.22 2.96
N ILE A 191 -15.12 6.32 3.51
CA ILE A 191 -14.62 6.96 4.74
C ILE A 191 -15.78 7.55 5.52
N ASP A 192 -15.75 7.46 6.85
CA ASP A 192 -16.77 8.03 7.77
C ASP A 192 -18.22 7.69 7.35
N GLY A 193 -18.43 6.46 6.85
CA GLY A 193 -19.71 5.97 6.37
C GLY A 193 -20.16 6.53 5.00
N SER A 194 -19.40 7.42 4.40
CA SER A 194 -19.72 8.08 3.12
C SER A 194 -18.90 7.50 1.97
N PHE A 195 -19.51 7.41 0.79
CA PHE A 195 -18.86 7.02 -0.44
C PHE A 195 -18.49 8.22 -1.29
N HIS A 196 -17.25 8.24 -1.78
CA HIS A 196 -16.75 9.20 -2.76
C HIS A 196 -16.26 8.45 -3.98
N THR A 197 -16.58 8.93 -5.17
CA THR A 197 -16.14 8.33 -6.44
C THR A 197 -15.22 9.29 -7.18
N PHE A 198 -14.12 8.78 -7.70
CA PHE A 198 -13.17 9.52 -8.51
C PHE A 198 -13.10 8.85 -9.88
N SER A 199 -13.50 9.56 -10.94
CA SER A 199 -13.51 9.02 -12.29
C SER A 199 -12.46 9.73 -13.15
N SER A 200 -11.79 8.95 -13.99
CA SER A 200 -10.81 9.45 -14.96
C SER A 200 -10.95 8.69 -16.28
N ALA A 201 -10.61 9.37 -17.38
CA ALA A 201 -10.54 8.72 -18.68
C ALA A 201 -9.50 7.60 -18.69
N THR A 202 -9.82 6.48 -19.36
CA THR A 202 -8.87 5.38 -19.53
C THR A 202 -7.74 5.81 -20.43
N VAL A 203 -6.50 5.74 -19.92
CA VAL A 203 -5.29 5.93 -20.73
C VAL A 203 -4.87 4.57 -21.27
N SER A 204 -4.83 4.46 -22.61
CA SER A 204 -4.32 3.25 -23.27
C SER A 204 -2.80 3.22 -23.18
N THR A 205 -2.26 2.44 -22.25
CA THR A 205 -0.82 2.30 -22.02
C THR A 205 -0.46 0.88 -21.61
N ARG A 206 0.76 0.47 -21.91
CA ARG A 206 1.37 -0.78 -21.42
C ARG A 206 2.26 -0.54 -20.18
N THR A 207 2.52 0.72 -19.83
CA THR A 207 3.40 1.12 -18.74
C THR A 207 2.59 1.41 -17.47
N THR A 208 2.07 0.36 -16.84
CA THR A 208 1.28 0.46 -15.59
C THR A 208 2.09 0.06 -14.35
N HIS A 209 3.37 -0.29 -14.53
CA HIS A 209 4.24 -0.74 -13.46
C HIS A 209 4.45 0.36 -12.42
N GLY A 210 4.15 0.07 -11.15
CA GLY A 210 4.33 0.97 -10.01
C GLY A 210 3.25 2.04 -9.79
N THR A 211 2.19 2.08 -10.60
CA THR A 211 1.09 3.07 -10.42
C THR A 211 0.43 2.97 -9.04
N GLY A 212 0.24 1.75 -8.50
CA GLY A 212 -0.29 1.54 -7.14
C GLY A 212 0.65 2.09 -6.07
N CYS A 213 1.95 1.80 -6.17
CA CYS A 213 2.97 2.32 -5.25
C CYS A 213 3.00 3.86 -5.29
N THR A 214 2.95 4.45 -6.48
CA THR A 214 2.90 5.91 -6.66
C THR A 214 1.66 6.52 -5.99
N LEU A 215 0.47 5.97 -6.23
CA LEU A 215 -0.77 6.46 -5.63
C LEU A 215 -0.72 6.37 -4.10
N SER A 216 -0.34 5.22 -3.55
CA SER A 216 -0.30 5.02 -2.08
C SER A 216 0.74 5.91 -1.41
N SER A 217 1.89 6.15 -2.04
CA SER A 217 2.93 7.06 -1.54
C SER A 217 2.53 8.53 -1.65
N ALA A 218 1.77 8.90 -2.68
CA ALA A 218 1.18 10.23 -2.79
C ALA A 218 0.17 10.48 -1.65
N ASN A 219 -0.74 9.53 -1.41
CA ASN A 219 -1.66 9.61 -0.26
C ASN A 219 -0.90 9.76 1.07
N ALA A 220 0.15 8.97 1.30
CA ALA A 220 0.97 9.09 2.50
C ALA A 220 1.61 10.49 2.63
N SER A 221 2.07 11.06 1.51
CA SER A 221 2.69 12.38 1.48
C SER A 221 1.70 13.50 1.80
N PHE A 222 0.49 13.45 1.22
CA PHE A 222 -0.55 14.46 1.48
C PHE A 222 -1.05 14.37 2.92
N VAL A 223 -1.29 13.16 3.44
CA VAL A 223 -1.69 12.96 4.83
C VAL A 223 -0.60 13.42 5.80
N ALA A 224 0.69 13.14 5.54
CA ALA A 224 1.80 13.62 6.36
C ALA A 224 1.87 15.16 6.39
N ARG A 225 1.42 15.83 5.32
CA ARG A 225 1.32 17.31 5.23
C ARG A 225 0.07 17.88 5.90
N GLY A 226 -0.76 17.05 6.53
CA GLY A 226 -1.96 17.46 7.26
C GLY A 226 -3.22 17.57 6.38
N GLN A 227 -3.20 17.08 5.15
CA GLN A 227 -4.39 17.03 4.29
C GLN A 227 -5.28 15.84 4.68
N GLY A 228 -6.60 16.00 4.52
CA GLY A 228 -7.57 14.93 4.71
C GLY A 228 -7.49 13.87 3.62
N ILE A 229 -7.95 12.65 3.91
CA ILE A 229 -7.95 11.53 2.94
C ILE A 229 -8.87 11.83 1.74
N CYS A 230 -9.86 12.70 1.89
CA CYS A 230 -10.79 13.10 0.82
C CYS A 230 -10.26 14.27 -0.04
N GLU A 231 -9.20 14.94 0.37
CA GLU A 231 -8.57 16.06 -0.34
C GLU A 231 -7.54 15.57 -1.36
#